data_105305e3b0e26a3079a28db6964c95cd
#
_entry.id   105305e3b0e26a3079a28db6964c95cd
#
_cell.length_a   1.000
_cell.length_b   1.000
_cell.length_c   1.000
_cell.angle_alpha   90.00
_cell.angle_beta   90.00
_cell.angle_gamma   90.00
#
_symmetry.space_group_name_H-M   'P 1'
#
loop_
_entity.id
_entity.type
_entity.pdbx_description
1 polymer ?
#
loop_
_entity_poly.entity_id
_entity_poly.type
_entity_poly.pdbx_seq_one_letter_code
_entity_poly.pdbx_strand_id
1 'polypeptide(L)'
;MKRTVSLLLALCLCFCLCACGESRETVSMYDLRVEMLSAAGKLPDMLSASSSDDNAKSSFSYISDMDYDKVEAYFVSYANELASYEIAVIAVKDASDVSVAADSLKQHAQNRVDFYRSYGVSEVPRAENAHVFTDGRYAVLIMTDSNSAVRSAFEDFVN
;
A
#
# COMPACT_ATOMS: atom_id res chain seq x y z
N MET A 1 -35.62 -40.60 18.70
CA MET A 1 -34.20 -40.46 18.30
C MET A 1 -33.97 -39.98 16.84
N LYS A 2 -34.67 -40.49 15.80
CA LYS A 2 -34.49 -40.04 14.41
C LYS A 2 -34.90 -38.60 14.13
N ARG A 3 -35.91 -38.05 14.82
CA ARG A 3 -36.37 -36.65 14.64
C ARG A 3 -35.43 -35.59 15.27
N THR A 4 -34.76 -35.92 16.37
CA THR A 4 -33.81 -35.01 17.05
C THR A 4 -32.50 -34.89 16.31
N VAL A 5 -32.05 -35.97 15.66
CA VAL A 5 -30.85 -35.96 14.82
C VAL A 5 -31.06 -35.12 13.56
N SER A 6 -32.28 -35.16 12.97
CA SER A 6 -32.62 -34.39 11.77
C SER A 6 -32.70 -32.88 12.06
N LEU A 7 -33.15 -32.49 13.27
CA LEU A 7 -33.17 -31.08 13.69
C LEU A 7 -31.76 -30.52 13.96
N LEU A 8 -30.90 -31.32 14.56
CA LEU A 8 -29.47 -30.94 14.78
C LEU A 8 -28.71 -30.79 13.48
N LEU A 9 -28.96 -31.66 12.47
CA LEU A 9 -28.34 -31.57 11.17
C LEU A 9 -28.79 -30.32 10.39
N ALA A 10 -30.07 -29.93 10.50
CA ALA A 10 -30.60 -28.72 9.89
C ALA A 10 -30.03 -27.45 10.54
N LEU A 11 -29.81 -27.46 11.87
CA LEU A 11 -29.23 -26.34 12.58
C LEU A 11 -27.73 -26.11 12.21
N CYS A 12 -26.97 -27.19 12.01
CA CYS A 12 -25.59 -27.08 11.54
C CYS A 12 -25.45 -26.53 10.09
N LEU A 13 -26.42 -26.85 9.21
CA LEU A 13 -26.38 -26.30 7.84
C LEU A 13 -26.68 -24.80 7.79
N CYS A 14 -27.45 -24.26 8.75
CA CYS A 14 -27.71 -22.80 8.80
C CYS A 14 -26.51 -21.96 9.24
N PHE A 15 -25.53 -22.54 9.96
CA PHE A 15 -24.31 -21.83 10.36
C PHE A 15 -23.24 -21.73 9.28
N CYS A 16 -23.33 -22.52 8.21
CA CYS A 16 -22.36 -22.51 7.11
C CYS A 16 -22.61 -21.43 6.04
N LEU A 17 -23.71 -20.67 6.13
CA LEU A 17 -24.08 -19.67 5.12
C LEU A 17 -23.72 -18.22 5.50
N CYS A 18 -23.11 -17.99 6.66
CA CYS A 18 -22.66 -16.67 7.08
C CYS A 18 -21.17 -16.38 6.74
N ALA A 19 -20.56 -17.14 5.84
CA ALA A 19 -19.33 -16.75 5.19
C ALA A 19 -19.66 -15.91 3.93
N CYS A 20 -20.50 -14.87 4.07
CA CYS A 20 -20.50 -13.75 3.15
C CYS A 20 -19.17 -13.05 3.35
N GLY A 21 -18.21 -13.28 2.44
CA GLY A 21 -17.10 -12.37 2.28
C GLY A 21 -17.71 -10.99 2.02
N GLU A 22 -17.54 -10.08 2.97
CA GLU A 22 -17.75 -8.65 2.68
C GLU A 22 -16.96 -8.33 1.43
N SER A 23 -17.67 -8.03 0.34
CA SER A 23 -17.08 -7.33 -0.78
C SER A 23 -16.69 -5.94 -0.25
N ARG A 24 -15.48 -5.83 0.33
CA ARG A 24 -14.93 -4.52 0.63
C ARG A 24 -14.93 -3.74 -0.68
N GLU A 25 -15.61 -2.60 -0.68
CA GLU A 25 -15.52 -1.66 -1.79
C GLU A 25 -14.05 -1.48 -2.13
N THR A 26 -13.74 -1.59 -3.41
CA THR A 26 -12.36 -1.43 -3.88
C THR A 26 -11.98 0.02 -3.62
N VAL A 27 -11.09 0.23 -2.66
CA VAL A 27 -10.56 1.57 -2.33
C VAL A 27 -10.01 2.20 -3.60
N SER A 28 -10.50 3.37 -3.95
CA SER A 28 -10.00 4.14 -5.09
C SER A 28 -8.56 4.56 -4.83
N MET A 29 -7.60 3.97 -5.55
CA MET A 29 -6.19 4.34 -5.44
C MET A 29 -5.92 5.80 -5.80
N TYR A 30 -6.74 6.37 -6.67
CA TYR A 30 -6.65 7.79 -7.03
C TYR A 30 -7.02 8.67 -5.84
N ASP A 31 -8.16 8.41 -5.19
CA ASP A 31 -8.65 9.23 -4.09
C ASP A 31 -7.76 9.04 -2.85
N LEU A 32 -7.34 7.81 -2.54
CA LEU A 32 -6.37 7.52 -1.49
C LEU A 32 -5.06 8.31 -1.69
N ARG A 33 -4.54 8.33 -2.91
CA ARG A 33 -3.35 9.13 -3.25
C ARG A 33 -3.56 10.61 -2.98
N VAL A 34 -4.71 11.16 -3.37
CA VAL A 34 -5.04 12.58 -3.15
C VAL A 34 -5.07 12.91 -1.66
N GLU A 35 -5.71 12.08 -0.86
CA GLU A 35 -5.77 12.25 0.60
C GLU A 35 -4.38 12.19 1.25
N MET A 36 -3.58 11.18 0.92
CA MET A 36 -2.24 11.02 1.46
C MET A 36 -1.30 12.18 1.07
N LEU A 37 -1.36 12.65 -0.19
CA LEU A 37 -0.59 13.81 -0.63
C LEU A 37 -1.04 15.10 0.07
N SER A 38 -2.34 15.29 0.26
CA SER A 38 -2.89 16.42 1.01
C SER A 38 -2.40 16.45 2.47
N ALA A 39 -2.39 15.29 3.13
CA ALA A 39 -1.92 15.14 4.50
C ALA A 39 -0.40 15.36 4.67
N ALA A 40 0.38 15.16 3.63
CA ALA A 40 1.82 15.41 3.64
C ALA A 40 2.18 16.91 3.77
N GLY A 41 1.23 17.81 3.52
CA GLY A 41 1.41 19.24 3.63
C GLY A 41 2.20 19.83 2.44
N LYS A 42 3.27 20.58 2.73
CA LYS A 42 4.06 21.21 1.65
C LYS A 42 4.97 20.16 0.99
N LEU A 43 4.68 19.80 -0.23
CA LEU A 43 5.49 18.93 -1.08
C LEU A 43 6.15 19.74 -2.22
N PRO A 44 7.27 19.25 -2.79
CA PRO A 44 7.77 19.73 -4.08
C PRO A 44 6.82 19.36 -5.21
N ASP A 45 7.20 19.63 -6.46
CA ASP A 45 6.51 19.08 -7.63
C ASP A 45 6.62 17.55 -7.63
N MET A 46 5.47 16.86 -7.70
CA MET A 46 5.39 15.40 -7.59
C MET A 46 4.97 14.77 -8.91
N LEU A 47 5.73 13.78 -9.34
CA LEU A 47 5.31 12.83 -10.38
C LEU A 47 4.54 11.67 -9.75
N SER A 48 3.65 11.05 -10.51
CA SER A 48 2.90 9.89 -10.04
C SER A 48 2.76 8.84 -11.13
N ALA A 49 2.74 7.58 -10.72
CA ALA A 49 2.38 6.43 -11.54
C ALA A 49 1.43 5.52 -10.76
N SER A 50 0.59 4.79 -11.49
CA SER A 50 -0.42 3.92 -10.89
C SER A 50 -0.75 2.71 -11.77
N SER A 51 -1.51 1.77 -11.21
CA SER A 51 -2.04 0.61 -11.95
C SER A 51 -3.02 0.97 -13.08
N SER A 52 -3.47 2.23 -13.16
CA SER A 52 -4.37 2.71 -14.23
C SER A 52 -3.62 3.26 -15.44
N ASP A 53 -2.28 3.33 -15.39
CA ASP A 53 -1.48 3.91 -16.49
C ASP A 53 -1.16 2.83 -17.54
N ASP A 54 -1.00 3.23 -18.80
CA ASP A 54 -0.68 2.34 -19.92
C ASP A 54 0.63 1.55 -19.70
N ASN A 55 1.59 2.12 -18.94
CA ASN A 55 2.88 1.53 -18.61
C ASN A 55 2.95 1.01 -17.17
N ALA A 56 1.81 0.72 -16.54
CA ALA A 56 1.70 0.36 -15.12
C ALA A 56 2.73 -0.70 -14.66
N LYS A 57 2.88 -1.82 -15.38
CA LYS A 57 3.83 -2.87 -15.02
C LYS A 57 5.28 -2.39 -15.04
N SER A 58 5.65 -1.56 -16.01
CA SER A 58 6.99 -0.99 -16.09
C SER A 58 7.24 0.01 -14.96
N SER A 59 6.25 0.87 -14.67
CA SER A 59 6.35 1.85 -13.58
C SER A 59 6.36 1.17 -12.20
N PHE A 60 5.65 0.05 -12.03
CA PHE A 60 5.68 -0.73 -10.80
C PHE A 60 7.08 -1.24 -10.46
N SER A 61 7.86 -1.64 -11.47
CA SER A 61 9.24 -2.13 -11.25
C SER A 61 10.19 -1.07 -10.68
N TYR A 62 9.79 0.20 -10.63
CA TYR A 62 10.54 1.24 -9.95
C TYR A 62 10.51 1.07 -8.42
N ILE A 63 9.40 0.61 -7.86
CA ILE A 63 9.19 0.51 -6.40
C ILE A 63 9.29 -0.92 -5.86
N SER A 64 9.13 -1.93 -6.73
CA SER A 64 9.04 -3.32 -6.28
C SER A 64 9.47 -4.30 -7.38
N ASP A 65 10.16 -5.36 -6.97
CA ASP A 65 10.52 -6.53 -7.77
C ASP A 65 9.53 -7.69 -7.61
N MET A 66 8.48 -7.49 -6.80
CA MET A 66 7.45 -8.53 -6.64
C MET A 66 6.72 -8.79 -7.96
N ASP A 67 6.22 -10.03 -8.11
CA ASP A 67 5.42 -10.40 -9.29
C ASP A 67 4.17 -9.52 -9.42
N TYR A 68 4.12 -8.74 -10.52
CA TYR A 68 3.02 -7.83 -10.79
C TYR A 68 1.65 -8.54 -10.90
N ASP A 69 1.63 -9.83 -11.27
CA ASP A 69 0.39 -10.60 -11.35
C ASP A 69 -0.29 -10.82 -9.98
N LYS A 70 0.45 -10.62 -8.88
CA LYS A 70 -0.06 -10.64 -7.49
C LYS A 70 -0.60 -9.30 -7.02
N VAL A 71 -0.36 -8.23 -7.76
CA VAL A 71 -0.79 -6.87 -7.44
C VAL A 71 -2.22 -6.67 -7.93
N GLU A 72 -3.09 -6.19 -7.04
CA GLU A 72 -4.45 -5.74 -7.38
C GLU A 72 -4.41 -4.32 -7.94
N ALA A 73 -3.77 -3.43 -7.19
CA ALA A 73 -3.62 -2.04 -7.57
C ALA A 73 -2.43 -1.42 -6.83
N TYR A 74 -1.88 -0.34 -7.38
CA TYR A 74 -0.85 0.44 -6.73
C TYR A 74 -0.89 1.90 -7.17
N PHE A 75 -0.25 2.76 -6.39
CA PHE A 75 0.28 4.03 -6.85
C PHE A 75 1.64 4.31 -6.22
N VAL A 76 2.41 5.15 -6.88
CA VAL A 76 3.59 5.81 -6.34
C VAL A 76 3.55 7.28 -6.72
N SER A 77 3.90 8.16 -5.76
CA SER A 77 4.13 9.58 -6.00
C SER A 77 5.49 9.94 -5.44
N TYR A 78 6.34 10.58 -6.23
CA TYR A 78 7.72 10.91 -5.88
C TYR A 78 8.11 12.28 -6.41
N ALA A 79 9.08 12.93 -5.76
CA ALA A 79 9.54 14.25 -6.17
C ALA A 79 10.14 14.25 -7.58
N ASN A 80 9.75 15.25 -8.39
CA ASN A 80 10.28 15.46 -9.76
C ASN A 80 11.70 16.07 -9.76
N GLU A 81 12.30 16.23 -8.59
CA GLU A 81 13.65 16.80 -8.41
C GLU A 81 14.48 15.92 -7.47
N LEU A 82 15.72 16.32 -7.21
CA LEU A 82 16.59 15.60 -6.27
C LEU A 82 16.14 15.85 -4.81
N ALA A 83 14.99 15.28 -4.45
CA ALA A 83 14.41 15.34 -3.11
C ALA A 83 13.82 13.99 -2.72
N SER A 84 13.92 13.63 -1.44
CA SER A 84 13.53 12.30 -0.95
C SER A 84 12.05 12.24 -0.51
N TYR A 85 11.14 12.93 -1.22
CA TYR A 85 9.71 12.80 -0.98
C TYR A 85 9.13 11.67 -1.83
N GLU A 86 8.51 10.70 -1.16
CA GLU A 86 7.88 9.57 -1.84
C GLU A 86 6.73 8.98 -0.99
N ILE A 87 5.62 8.65 -1.63
CA ILE A 87 4.50 7.92 -1.04
C ILE A 87 4.12 6.81 -2.02
N ALA A 88 4.12 5.56 -1.57
CA ALA A 88 3.69 4.43 -2.38
C ALA A 88 2.75 3.51 -1.60
N VAL A 89 1.73 2.99 -2.29
CA VAL A 89 0.81 1.98 -1.76
C VAL A 89 0.71 0.85 -2.78
N ILE A 90 0.87 -0.38 -2.30
CA ILE A 90 0.65 -1.62 -3.06
C ILE A 90 -0.50 -2.37 -2.39
N ALA A 91 -1.60 -2.59 -3.10
CA ALA A 91 -2.65 -3.51 -2.71
C ALA A 91 -2.40 -4.85 -3.39
N VAL A 92 -2.27 -5.92 -2.60
CA VAL A 92 -2.10 -7.27 -3.12
C VAL A 92 -3.46 -7.96 -3.31
N LYS A 93 -3.55 -8.91 -4.26
CA LYS A 93 -4.75 -9.71 -4.49
C LYS A 93 -5.04 -10.65 -3.33
N ASP A 94 -4.01 -11.29 -2.79
CA ASP A 94 -4.08 -12.17 -1.63
C ASP A 94 -3.32 -11.54 -0.47
N ALA A 95 -3.97 -11.42 0.69
CA ALA A 95 -3.36 -10.83 1.89
C ALA A 95 -2.09 -11.58 2.37
N SER A 96 -1.93 -12.86 2.00
CA SER A 96 -0.72 -13.63 2.30
C SER A 96 0.53 -13.09 1.58
N ASP A 97 0.38 -12.34 0.50
CA ASP A 97 1.48 -11.74 -0.26
C ASP A 97 1.90 -10.34 0.29
N VAL A 98 1.16 -9.77 1.26
CA VAL A 98 1.43 -8.39 1.75
C VAL A 98 2.82 -8.23 2.35
N SER A 99 3.35 -9.26 3.01
CA SER A 99 4.70 -9.23 3.56
C SER A 99 5.76 -9.13 2.48
N VAL A 100 5.57 -9.80 1.34
CA VAL A 100 6.48 -9.71 0.19
C VAL A 100 6.49 -8.29 -0.39
N ALA A 101 5.31 -7.68 -0.53
CA ALA A 101 5.19 -6.29 -0.97
C ALA A 101 5.88 -5.32 0.01
N ALA A 102 5.68 -5.51 1.32
CA ALA A 102 6.31 -4.66 2.34
C ALA A 102 7.84 -4.80 2.36
N ASP A 103 8.36 -6.01 2.21
CA ASP A 103 9.81 -6.24 2.18
C ASP A 103 10.44 -5.64 0.93
N SER A 104 9.75 -5.69 -0.21
CA SER A 104 10.16 -5.02 -1.45
C SER A 104 10.20 -3.49 -1.28
N LEU A 105 9.18 -2.89 -0.64
CA LEU A 105 9.17 -1.45 -0.32
C LEU A 105 10.27 -1.05 0.66
N LYS A 106 10.61 -1.89 1.65
CA LYS A 106 11.76 -1.65 2.55
C LYS A 106 13.09 -1.64 1.78
N GLN A 107 13.26 -2.60 0.87
CA GLN A 107 14.45 -2.65 0.02
C GLN A 107 14.53 -1.42 -0.88
N HIS A 108 13.40 -1.00 -1.46
CA HIS A 108 13.32 0.23 -2.24
C HIS A 108 13.70 1.46 -1.39
N ALA A 109 13.15 1.62 -0.19
CA ALA A 109 13.51 2.71 0.72
C ALA A 109 15.01 2.72 1.05
N GLN A 110 15.62 1.54 1.29
CA GLN A 110 17.05 1.43 1.52
C GLN A 110 17.88 1.86 0.30
N ASN A 111 17.45 1.47 -0.90
CA ASN A 111 18.10 1.90 -2.15
C ASN A 111 18.03 3.42 -2.32
N ARG A 112 16.92 4.07 -1.89
CA ARG A 112 16.80 5.53 -1.87
C ARG A 112 17.79 6.19 -0.90
N VAL A 113 17.96 5.62 0.30
CA VAL A 113 18.97 6.09 1.27
C VAL A 113 20.38 6.05 0.64
N ASP A 114 20.75 4.92 0.02
CA ASP A 114 22.08 4.74 -0.58
C ASP A 114 22.30 5.68 -1.78
N PHE A 115 21.26 5.92 -2.57
CA PHE A 115 21.26 6.91 -3.64
C PHE A 115 21.52 8.31 -3.08
N TYR A 116 20.78 8.75 -2.06
CA TYR A 116 20.94 10.09 -1.49
C TYR A 116 22.26 10.27 -0.76
N ARG A 117 22.84 9.24 -0.18
CA ARG A 117 24.20 9.30 0.38
C ARG A 117 25.25 9.68 -0.67
N SER A 118 24.99 9.34 -1.94
CA SER A 118 25.92 9.63 -3.05
C SER A 118 25.61 10.93 -3.77
N TYR A 119 24.35 11.33 -3.86
CA TYR A 119 23.91 12.39 -4.77
C TYR A 119 23.13 13.55 -4.11
N GLY A 120 22.69 13.39 -2.85
CA GLY A 120 21.87 14.39 -2.17
C GLY A 120 21.90 14.25 -0.65
N VAL A 121 23.08 14.45 -0.04
CA VAL A 121 23.32 14.16 1.39
C VAL A 121 22.31 14.85 2.32
N SER A 122 21.79 16.03 1.96
CA SER A 122 20.76 16.74 2.72
C SER A 122 19.42 15.97 2.80
N GLU A 123 19.16 15.05 1.88
CA GLU A 123 17.93 14.27 1.78
C GLU A 123 17.99 12.95 2.58
N VAL A 124 19.19 12.54 3.00
CA VAL A 124 19.41 11.28 3.74
C VAL A 124 18.56 11.19 5.00
N PRO A 125 18.47 12.23 5.86
CA PRO A 125 17.66 12.12 7.09
C PRO A 125 16.18 11.79 6.83
N ARG A 126 15.56 12.35 5.77
CA ARG A 126 14.18 12.03 5.39
C ARG A 126 14.07 10.60 4.86
N ALA A 127 15.01 10.18 4.01
CA ALA A 127 15.04 8.84 3.46
C ALA A 127 15.24 7.77 4.55
N GLU A 128 16.14 8.00 5.52
CA GLU A 128 16.35 7.11 6.67
C GLU A 128 15.13 7.06 7.62
N ASN A 129 14.32 8.13 7.65
CA ASN A 129 13.09 8.20 8.45
C ASN A 129 11.85 7.67 7.68
N ALA A 130 12.03 7.00 6.56
CA ALA A 130 10.92 6.41 5.81
C ALA A 130 10.17 5.37 6.65
N HIS A 131 8.83 5.41 6.59
CA HIS A 131 7.96 4.45 7.25
C HIS A 131 7.44 3.43 6.23
N VAL A 132 7.70 2.14 6.47
CA VAL A 132 7.07 1.04 5.73
C VAL A 132 6.24 0.22 6.71
N PHE A 133 4.95 0.02 6.39
CA PHE A 133 4.04 -0.77 7.21
C PHE A 133 3.02 -1.51 6.34
N THR A 134 2.26 -2.40 6.98
CA THR A 134 1.15 -3.13 6.33
C THR A 134 -0.15 -2.89 7.08
N ASP A 135 -1.26 -2.87 6.35
CA ASP A 135 -2.62 -2.88 6.88
C ASP A 135 -3.51 -3.73 5.97
N GLY A 136 -4.07 -4.81 6.50
CA GLY A 136 -4.83 -5.77 5.72
C GLY A 136 -4.04 -6.28 4.52
N ARG A 137 -4.45 -5.91 3.32
CA ARG A 137 -3.82 -6.27 2.04
C ARG A 137 -2.95 -5.16 1.45
N TYR A 138 -2.71 -4.08 2.19
CA TYR A 138 -1.92 -2.95 1.75
C TYR A 138 -0.51 -2.99 2.34
N ALA A 139 0.50 -2.77 1.50
CA ALA A 139 1.85 -2.40 1.90
C ALA A 139 2.07 -0.94 1.53
N VAL A 140 2.57 -0.15 2.47
CA VAL A 140 2.65 1.31 2.37
C VAL A 140 4.06 1.78 2.66
N LEU A 141 4.59 2.67 1.82
CA LEU A 141 5.81 3.44 2.05
C LEU A 141 5.44 4.92 2.15
N ILE A 142 5.93 5.58 3.19
CA ILE A 142 5.83 7.03 3.39
C ILE A 142 7.21 7.58 3.68
N MET A 143 7.65 8.51 2.86
CA MET A 143 8.93 9.22 2.96
C MET A 143 8.67 10.73 2.78
N THR A 144 8.26 11.38 3.88
CA THR A 144 7.87 12.81 3.92
C THR A 144 8.32 13.46 5.23
N ASP A 145 8.16 14.76 5.36
CA ASP A 145 8.39 15.45 6.64
C ASP A 145 7.21 15.24 7.62
N SER A 146 6.08 14.72 7.14
CA SER A 146 4.82 14.55 7.90
C SER A 146 4.34 13.09 7.91
N ASN A 147 5.25 12.10 8.05
CA ASN A 147 4.93 10.67 7.94
C ASN A 147 3.73 10.24 8.80
N SER A 148 3.60 10.77 10.03
CA SER A 148 2.49 10.41 10.92
C SER A 148 1.13 10.90 10.40
N ALA A 149 1.06 12.13 9.87
CA ALA A 149 -0.17 12.67 9.31
C ALA A 149 -0.60 11.92 8.04
N VAL A 150 0.36 11.56 7.17
CA VAL A 150 0.11 10.77 5.96
C VAL A 150 -0.36 9.36 6.33
N ARG A 151 0.22 8.76 7.37
CA ARG A 151 -0.22 7.46 7.88
C ARG A 151 -1.65 7.51 8.40
N SER A 152 -2.00 8.52 9.21
CA SER A 152 -3.37 8.68 9.71
C SER A 152 -4.37 8.86 8.56
N ALA A 153 -4.04 9.66 7.54
CA ALA A 153 -4.89 9.82 6.35
C ALA A 153 -5.10 8.48 5.60
N PHE A 154 -4.08 7.65 5.51
CA PHE A 154 -4.22 6.30 4.95
C PHE A 154 -5.17 5.45 5.80
N GLU A 155 -4.94 5.38 7.13
CA GLU A 155 -5.72 4.56 8.06
C GLU A 155 -7.20 5.00 8.09
N ASP A 156 -7.47 6.32 8.08
CA ASP A 156 -8.84 6.88 8.06
C ASP A 156 -9.56 6.58 6.74
N PHE A 157 -8.82 6.47 5.62
CA PHE A 157 -9.39 6.23 4.30
C PHE A 157 -9.75 4.76 4.05
N VAL A 158 -8.96 3.82 4.60
CA VAL A 158 -9.14 2.39 4.33
C VAL A 158 -9.99 1.65 5.37
N ASN A 159 -10.27 2.26 6.53
CA ASN A 159 -11.06 1.71 7.64
C ASN A 159 -12.41 2.40 7.81
#